data_e7a66eb17094235a600a7c22cf599c75
#
_entry.id   e7a66eb17094235a600a7c22cf599c75
#
_cell.length_a   1.000
_cell.length_b   1.000
_cell.length_c   1.000
_cell.angle_alpha   90.00
_cell.angle_beta   90.00
_cell.angle_gamma   90.00
#
_symmetry.space_group_name_H-M   'P 1'
#
loop_
_entity.id
_entity.type
_entity.pdbx_description
1 polymer ?
#
loop_
_entity_poly.entity_id
_entity_poly.type
_entity_poly.pdbx_seq_one_letter_code
_entity_poly.pdbx_strand_id
1 'polypeptide(L)'
;ELAKDAGEGDGIFDTGDGLFGFEGEPFTDENENGIKDPNETFTDTNNDGLYNAPDLIDNYKVVLDNNGDGLSDYPDFEIDNRKLEFRLDYDPNPDFNMTFQSGYSWTKTQQVTGTGRYIADGFEYKFYQLRSRYKNWFSQFYMNQSFSGNTRGYNLGNRIIDKSKNYAYQLQHN
;
A
#
# COMPACT_ATOMS: atom_id res chain seq x y z
N GLU A 1 24.40 12.25 17.90
CA GLU A 1 24.19 12.77 16.54
C GLU A 1 24.18 11.54 15.65
N LEU A 2 23.03 11.17 15.11
CA LEU A 2 22.95 10.18 14.05
C LEU A 2 23.77 10.73 12.89
N ALA A 3 24.67 9.94 12.32
CA ALA A 3 25.42 10.32 11.14
C ALA A 3 24.41 10.77 10.09
N LYS A 4 24.63 11.95 9.53
CA LYS A 4 23.84 12.44 8.41
C LYS A 4 24.08 11.53 7.24
N ASP A 5 22.98 10.98 6.72
CA ASP A 5 23.01 10.22 5.49
C ASP A 5 23.53 11.07 4.33
N ALA A 6 24.45 10.53 3.54
CA ALA A 6 24.84 11.14 2.28
C ALA A 6 23.63 11.04 1.32
N GLY A 7 22.93 12.14 1.11
CA GLY A 7 21.71 12.17 0.29
C GLY A 7 20.47 12.60 1.05
N GLU A 8 20.55 12.82 2.37
CA GLU A 8 19.42 13.28 3.18
C GLU A 8 18.83 14.58 2.62
N GLY A 9 17.61 14.51 2.13
CA GLY A 9 16.85 15.62 1.55
C GLY A 9 16.60 15.52 0.05
N ASP A 10 17.06 14.48 -0.63
CA ASP A 10 16.78 14.23 -2.05
C ASP A 10 15.42 13.53 -2.28
N GLY A 11 14.72 13.14 -1.21
CA GLY A 11 13.44 12.44 -1.26
C GLY A 11 13.56 10.94 -1.40
N ILE A 12 14.77 10.41 -1.36
CA ILE A 12 15.05 8.97 -1.31
C ILE A 12 15.27 8.61 0.17
N PHE A 13 14.65 7.54 0.62
CA PHE A 13 14.96 6.98 1.94
C PHE A 13 16.29 6.25 1.81
N ASP A 14 17.35 6.83 2.30
CA ASP A 14 18.64 6.17 2.38
C ASP A 14 19.02 5.85 3.82
N THR A 15 19.91 4.92 3.97
CA THR A 15 20.25 4.22 5.21
C THR A 15 21.57 4.70 5.80
N GLY A 16 22.10 5.84 5.32
CA GLY A 16 23.35 6.45 5.79
C GLY A 16 24.57 6.09 4.96
N ASP A 17 24.43 5.19 4.04
CA ASP A 17 25.50 4.76 3.12
C ASP A 17 25.24 5.18 1.67
N GLY A 18 24.13 5.90 1.41
CA GLY A 18 23.68 6.28 0.06
C GLY A 18 23.11 5.14 -0.76
N LEU A 19 22.81 3.98 -0.14
CA LEU A 19 22.24 2.79 -0.76
C LEU A 19 21.02 2.34 0.05
N PHE A 20 19.90 2.19 -0.59
CA PHE A 20 18.70 1.68 0.07
C PHE A 20 18.87 0.22 0.44
N GLY A 21 18.76 -0.11 1.73
CA GLY A 21 18.82 -1.49 2.20
C GLY A 21 20.20 -2.14 2.11
N PHE A 22 21.25 -1.41 2.43
CA PHE A 22 22.61 -1.90 2.33
C PHE A 22 22.91 -2.99 3.36
N GLU A 23 23.34 -4.15 2.89
CA GLU A 23 23.72 -5.29 3.73
C GLU A 23 25.04 -5.11 4.51
N GLY A 24 25.64 -3.92 4.40
CA GLY A 24 26.97 -3.63 4.90
C GLY A 24 28.06 -3.93 3.87
N GLU A 25 29.20 -3.27 4.03
CA GLU A 25 30.36 -3.57 3.20
C GLU A 25 30.93 -4.94 3.53
N PRO A 26 31.24 -5.76 2.51
CA PRO A 26 31.86 -7.06 2.75
C PRO A 26 33.20 -6.90 3.47
N PHE A 27 33.42 -7.67 4.50
CA PHE A 27 34.71 -7.71 5.25
C PHE A 27 35.20 -9.15 5.42
N THR A 28 36.50 -9.24 5.73
CA THR A 28 37.11 -10.53 6.04
C THR A 28 37.08 -10.75 7.56
N ASP A 29 36.16 -11.58 8.02
CA ASP A 29 36.02 -11.94 9.43
C ASP A 29 37.05 -13.01 9.78
N GLU A 30 38.23 -12.60 10.33
CA GLU A 30 39.36 -13.52 10.62
C GLU A 30 39.11 -14.36 11.87
N ASN A 31 38.26 -13.90 12.77
CA ASN A 31 37.98 -14.58 14.04
C ASN A 31 36.58 -15.21 14.11
N GLU A 32 35.81 -15.11 13.03
CA GLU A 32 34.46 -15.70 12.88
C GLU A 32 33.47 -15.21 13.94
N ASN A 33 33.62 -13.95 14.41
CA ASN A 33 32.72 -13.37 15.41
C ASN A 33 31.50 -12.65 14.81
N GLY A 34 31.45 -12.47 13.48
CA GLY A 34 30.39 -11.78 12.77
C GLY A 34 30.40 -10.25 12.88
N ILE A 35 31.49 -9.68 13.43
CA ILE A 35 31.67 -8.25 13.65
C ILE A 35 32.96 -7.81 12.97
N LYS A 36 32.92 -6.71 12.21
CA LYS A 36 34.14 -6.15 11.62
C LYS A 36 35.02 -5.50 12.70
N ASP A 37 36.14 -6.11 12.96
CA ASP A 37 37.14 -5.62 13.89
C ASP A 37 38.12 -4.59 13.24
N PRO A 38 38.76 -3.71 14.02
CA PRO A 38 39.60 -2.64 13.47
C PRO A 38 40.76 -3.12 12.57
N ASN A 39 41.22 -4.36 12.75
CA ASN A 39 42.34 -4.92 11.98
C ASN A 39 41.91 -5.73 10.76
N GLU A 40 40.63 -5.91 10.56
CA GLU A 40 40.09 -6.68 9.45
C GLU A 40 39.91 -5.81 8.20
N THR A 41 40.16 -6.42 7.06
CA THR A 41 40.00 -5.73 5.77
C THR A 41 38.55 -5.75 5.32
N PHE A 42 38.17 -4.73 4.61
CA PHE A 42 36.82 -4.62 4.01
C PHE A 42 36.90 -4.15 2.55
N THR A 43 35.82 -4.32 1.83
CA THR A 43 35.66 -3.82 0.47
C THR A 43 34.88 -2.52 0.52
N ASP A 44 35.56 -1.39 0.35
CA ASP A 44 34.96 -0.07 0.27
C ASP A 44 34.19 0.06 -1.06
N THR A 45 32.88 -0.08 -0.99
CA THR A 45 32.00 -0.10 -2.18
C THR A 45 31.62 1.29 -2.64
N ASN A 46 31.56 2.27 -1.74
CA ASN A 46 31.21 3.64 -2.04
C ASN A 46 32.43 4.58 -2.20
N ASN A 47 33.63 4.09 -1.94
CA ASN A 47 34.92 4.81 -2.02
C ASN A 47 35.02 6.01 -1.05
N ASP A 48 34.44 5.92 0.13
CA ASP A 48 34.54 6.96 1.16
C ASP A 48 35.72 6.73 2.12
N GLY A 49 36.37 5.57 2.06
CA GLY A 49 37.49 5.18 2.89
C GLY A 49 37.11 4.74 4.31
N LEU A 50 35.84 4.57 4.59
CA LEU A 50 35.29 4.13 5.87
C LEU A 50 34.55 2.82 5.70
N TYR A 51 34.53 2.00 6.76
CA TYR A 51 33.69 0.81 6.76
C TYR A 51 32.26 1.19 7.10
N ASN A 52 31.35 0.90 6.20
CA ASN A 52 29.92 1.07 6.37
C ASN A 52 29.30 -0.24 6.85
N ALA A 53 28.89 -0.26 8.12
CA ALA A 53 28.24 -1.42 8.71
C ALA A 53 26.83 -1.63 8.11
N PRO A 54 26.32 -2.87 8.15
CA PRO A 54 24.91 -3.10 7.81
C PRO A 54 24.03 -2.19 8.64
N ASP A 55 23.06 -1.54 8.01
CA ASP A 55 22.13 -0.71 8.74
C ASP A 55 21.26 -1.61 9.65
N LEU A 56 21.18 -1.26 10.94
CA LEU A 56 20.35 -1.99 11.89
C LEU A 56 18.85 -1.97 11.51
N ILE A 57 18.44 -1.00 10.70
CA ILE A 57 17.09 -0.93 10.15
C ILE A 57 16.89 -1.98 9.05
N ASP A 58 17.94 -2.37 8.34
CA ASP A 58 17.91 -3.39 7.30
C ASP A 58 17.87 -4.83 7.82
N ASN A 59 18.27 -5.04 9.07
CA ASN A 59 18.02 -6.33 9.73
C ASN A 59 16.53 -6.62 9.92
N TYR A 60 15.68 -5.63 9.87
CA TYR A 60 14.28 -5.80 9.50
C TYR A 60 14.23 -5.79 7.97
N LYS A 61 14.64 -6.88 7.32
CA LYS A 61 14.38 -7.08 5.90
C LYS A 61 12.90 -6.73 5.66
N VAL A 62 12.67 -5.51 5.23
CA VAL A 62 11.40 -5.18 4.61
C VAL A 62 11.45 -5.90 3.27
N VAL A 63 11.15 -7.19 3.31
CA VAL A 63 11.01 -7.98 2.10
C VAL A 63 9.76 -7.46 1.42
N LEU A 64 9.94 -6.39 0.68
CA LEU A 64 8.96 -5.93 -0.26
C LEU A 64 9.05 -6.86 -1.47
N ASP A 65 8.24 -7.88 -1.45
CA ASP A 65 8.02 -8.70 -2.63
C ASP A 65 6.77 -8.15 -3.35
N ASN A 66 6.97 -7.09 -4.13
CA ASN A 66 5.89 -6.39 -4.84
C ASN A 66 5.27 -7.24 -5.95
N ASN A 67 6.05 -8.15 -6.51
CA ASN A 67 5.64 -8.97 -7.65
C ASN A 67 5.33 -10.44 -7.28
N GLY A 68 5.72 -10.89 -6.10
CA GLY A 68 5.45 -12.24 -5.61
C GLY A 68 6.44 -13.29 -6.06
N ASP A 69 7.65 -12.90 -6.46
CA ASP A 69 8.71 -13.83 -6.92
C ASP A 69 9.61 -14.38 -5.79
N GLY A 70 9.41 -13.90 -4.57
CA GLY A 70 10.17 -14.29 -3.38
C GLY A 70 11.49 -13.53 -3.20
N LEU A 71 11.77 -12.55 -4.07
CA LEU A 71 12.92 -11.69 -3.95
C LEU A 71 12.54 -10.37 -3.28
N SER A 72 13.53 -9.67 -2.73
CA SER A 72 13.30 -8.35 -2.15
C SER A 72 13.26 -7.29 -3.25
N ASP A 73 12.14 -6.58 -3.34
CA ASP A 73 11.96 -5.46 -4.27
C ASP A 73 12.22 -4.13 -3.57
N TYR A 74 12.51 -3.10 -4.37
CA TYR A 74 12.50 -1.71 -3.89
C TYR A 74 11.09 -1.24 -3.54
N PRO A 75 10.94 -0.30 -2.59
CA PRO A 75 9.63 0.27 -2.27
C PRO A 75 8.99 0.92 -3.50
N ASP A 76 7.78 0.50 -3.82
CA ASP A 76 6.97 1.12 -4.87
C ASP A 76 6.18 2.28 -4.28
N PHE A 77 6.58 3.50 -4.62
CA PHE A 77 5.90 4.75 -4.22
C PHE A 77 4.90 5.24 -5.27
N GLU A 78 4.67 4.47 -6.33
CA GLU A 78 3.71 4.84 -7.36
C GLU A 78 2.29 4.95 -6.79
N ILE A 79 1.63 6.05 -7.11
CA ILE A 79 0.24 6.29 -6.74
C ILE A 79 -0.57 6.42 -8.03
N ASP A 80 -1.51 5.51 -8.24
CA ASP A 80 -2.49 5.60 -9.33
C ASP A 80 -3.89 5.36 -8.76
N ASN A 81 -4.74 6.37 -8.84
CA ASN A 81 -6.12 6.33 -8.37
C ASN A 81 -7.05 6.68 -9.51
N ARG A 82 -7.93 5.73 -9.84
CA ARG A 82 -8.93 5.90 -10.90
C ARG A 82 -10.31 5.78 -10.30
N LYS A 83 -11.17 6.75 -10.58
CA LYS A 83 -12.53 6.79 -10.06
C LYS A 83 -13.51 7.12 -11.19
N LEU A 84 -14.60 6.39 -11.24
CA LEU A 84 -15.73 6.64 -12.12
C LEU A 84 -17.02 6.58 -11.31
N GLU A 85 -17.87 7.57 -11.48
CA GLU A 85 -19.22 7.59 -10.89
C GLU A 85 -20.25 7.90 -11.96
N PHE A 86 -21.40 7.25 -11.85
CA PHE A 86 -22.55 7.45 -12.71
C PHE A 86 -23.79 7.66 -11.85
N ARG A 87 -24.63 8.61 -12.26
CA ARG A 87 -25.93 8.87 -11.65
C ARG A 87 -26.96 9.08 -12.73
N LEU A 88 -28.14 8.47 -12.55
CA LEU A 88 -29.32 8.64 -13.37
C LEU A 88 -30.51 8.96 -12.46
N ASP A 89 -31.13 10.09 -12.69
CA ASP A 89 -32.39 10.49 -12.03
C ASP A 89 -33.53 10.37 -13.02
N TYR A 90 -34.66 9.81 -12.59
CA TYR A 90 -35.86 9.64 -13.37
C TYR A 90 -37.10 10.10 -12.59
N ASP A 91 -37.68 11.19 -13.03
CA ASP A 91 -38.78 11.89 -12.38
C ASP A 91 -39.98 12.07 -13.38
N PRO A 92 -40.74 11.00 -13.69
CA PRO A 92 -41.79 11.07 -14.70
C PRO A 92 -42.99 11.89 -14.26
N ASN A 93 -43.21 12.03 -12.95
CA ASN A 93 -44.31 12.81 -12.37
C ASN A 93 -44.00 13.17 -10.90
N PRO A 94 -44.76 14.09 -10.27
CA PRO A 94 -44.49 14.55 -8.90
C PRO A 94 -44.57 13.47 -7.81
N ASP A 95 -45.29 12.39 -8.08
CA ASP A 95 -45.51 11.32 -7.12
C ASP A 95 -44.43 10.24 -7.17
N PHE A 96 -43.61 10.18 -8.23
CA PHE A 96 -42.61 9.14 -8.43
C PHE A 96 -41.23 9.72 -8.76
N ASN A 97 -40.25 9.30 -8.03
CA ASN A 97 -38.86 9.62 -8.24
C ASN A 97 -38.00 8.36 -8.11
N MET A 98 -37.06 8.18 -8.98
CA MET A 98 -36.09 7.08 -8.93
C MET A 98 -34.68 7.60 -9.23
N THR A 99 -33.72 7.21 -8.42
CA THR A 99 -32.30 7.54 -8.62
C THR A 99 -31.51 6.24 -8.64
N PHE A 100 -30.75 6.04 -9.70
CA PHE A 100 -29.72 5.01 -9.77
C PHE A 100 -28.35 5.65 -9.69
N GLN A 101 -27.49 5.13 -8.82
CA GLN A 101 -26.08 5.52 -8.71
C GLN A 101 -25.19 4.29 -8.74
N SER A 102 -24.05 4.42 -9.40
CA SER A 102 -23.02 3.40 -9.46
C SER A 102 -21.65 4.05 -9.44
N GLY A 103 -20.70 3.45 -8.75
CA GLY A 103 -19.33 3.92 -8.73
C GLY A 103 -18.35 2.78 -8.75
N TYR A 104 -17.21 3.07 -9.32
CA TYR A 104 -16.04 2.22 -9.40
C TYR A 104 -14.81 3.01 -9.00
N SER A 105 -13.97 2.45 -8.15
CA SER A 105 -12.63 2.95 -7.91
C SER A 105 -11.62 1.82 -8.01
N TRP A 106 -10.47 2.15 -8.55
CA TRP A 106 -9.29 1.32 -8.60
C TRP A 106 -8.13 2.13 -8.02
N THR A 107 -7.34 1.49 -7.16
CA THR A 107 -6.32 2.19 -6.40
C THR A 107 -5.02 1.38 -6.37
N LYS A 108 -3.91 2.06 -6.68
CA LYS A 108 -2.55 1.64 -6.36
C LYS A 108 -1.94 2.71 -5.45
N THR A 109 -1.60 2.37 -4.21
CA THR A 109 -1.05 3.31 -3.23
C THR A 109 -0.50 2.60 -2.01
N GLN A 110 0.38 3.26 -1.29
CA GLN A 110 0.70 2.86 0.08
C GLN A 110 -0.35 3.38 1.05
N GLN A 111 -0.76 2.53 1.98
CA GLN A 111 -1.72 2.88 3.02
C GLN A 111 -1.14 2.58 4.40
N VAL A 112 -1.28 3.53 5.31
CA VAL A 112 -0.96 3.34 6.73
C VAL A 112 -2.27 3.30 7.49
N THR A 113 -2.50 2.21 8.20
CA THR A 113 -3.68 2.01 9.04
C THR A 113 -3.27 1.79 10.48
N GLY A 114 -4.22 1.79 11.41
CA GLY A 114 -3.94 1.48 12.82
C GLY A 114 -3.40 0.08 13.08
N THR A 115 -3.51 -0.83 12.10
CA THR A 115 -3.05 -2.22 12.19
C THR A 115 -1.79 -2.49 11.40
N GLY A 116 -1.32 -1.54 10.60
CA GLY A 116 -0.09 -1.71 9.84
C GLY A 116 -0.03 -0.88 8.55
N ARG A 117 1.07 -1.03 7.85
CA ARG A 117 1.33 -0.43 6.54
C ARG A 117 1.09 -1.47 5.46
N TYR A 118 0.44 -1.06 4.37
CA TYR A 118 0.05 -1.93 3.25
C TYR A 118 0.38 -1.26 1.93
N ILE A 119 0.69 -2.08 0.94
CA ILE A 119 0.72 -1.68 -0.47
C ILE A 119 -0.58 -2.18 -1.09
N ALA A 120 -1.50 -1.27 -1.35
CA ALA A 120 -2.66 -1.57 -2.18
C ALA A 120 -2.21 -1.55 -3.64
N ASP A 121 -2.37 -2.66 -4.34
CA ASP A 121 -2.12 -2.77 -5.76
C ASP A 121 -3.32 -3.41 -6.44
N GLY A 122 -4.03 -2.58 -7.20
CA GLY A 122 -5.25 -3.01 -7.85
C GLY A 122 -6.43 -3.21 -6.88
N PHE A 123 -6.46 -2.47 -5.77
CA PHE A 123 -7.63 -2.49 -4.89
C PHE A 123 -8.82 -1.89 -5.61
N GLU A 124 -9.90 -2.65 -5.74
CA GLU A 124 -11.13 -2.24 -6.39
C GLU A 124 -12.27 -2.09 -5.38
N TYR A 125 -13.04 -1.03 -5.55
CA TYR A 125 -14.31 -0.84 -4.86
C TYR A 125 -15.40 -0.48 -5.84
N LYS A 126 -16.53 -1.16 -5.76
CA LYS A 126 -17.73 -0.95 -6.59
C LYS A 126 -18.93 -0.77 -5.70
N PHE A 127 -19.79 0.17 -6.05
CA PHE A 127 -21.09 0.27 -5.41
C PHE A 127 -22.19 0.48 -6.43
N TYR A 128 -23.38 0.03 -6.06
CA TYR A 128 -24.61 0.22 -6.78
C TYR A 128 -25.70 0.61 -5.79
N GLN A 129 -26.42 1.66 -6.09
CA GLN A 129 -27.51 2.15 -5.28
C GLN A 129 -28.71 2.44 -6.15
N LEU A 130 -29.88 1.93 -5.77
CA LEU A 130 -31.15 2.27 -6.34
C LEU A 130 -32.04 2.82 -5.24
N ARG A 131 -32.50 4.04 -5.39
CA ARG A 131 -33.47 4.68 -4.51
C ARG A 131 -34.73 4.97 -5.32
N SER A 132 -35.89 4.73 -4.72
CA SER A 132 -37.17 5.14 -5.29
C SER A 132 -38.09 5.70 -4.24
N ARG A 133 -38.86 6.66 -4.63
CA ARG A 133 -39.95 7.23 -3.85
C ARG A 133 -41.22 7.20 -4.69
N TYR A 134 -42.28 6.69 -4.12
CA TYR A 134 -43.61 6.73 -4.69
C TYR A 134 -44.59 7.17 -3.62
N LYS A 135 -45.12 8.40 -3.76
CA LYS A 135 -45.97 9.02 -2.74
C LYS A 135 -45.32 8.98 -1.35
N ASN A 136 -45.90 8.25 -0.40
CA ASN A 136 -45.41 8.09 0.96
C ASN A 136 -44.45 6.88 1.14
N TRP A 137 -44.20 6.15 0.06
CA TRP A 137 -43.29 5.02 0.09
C TRP A 137 -41.87 5.43 -0.33
N PHE A 138 -40.89 5.00 0.45
CA PHE A 138 -39.48 5.08 0.11
C PHE A 138 -38.86 3.68 0.10
N SER A 139 -38.08 3.40 -0.93
CA SER A 139 -37.33 2.16 -1.06
C SER A 139 -35.91 2.47 -1.47
N GLN A 140 -34.96 1.77 -0.86
CA GLN A 140 -33.56 1.85 -1.22
C GLN A 140 -32.94 0.46 -1.22
N PHE A 141 -32.22 0.16 -2.28
CA PHE A 141 -31.32 -0.98 -2.38
C PHE A 141 -29.89 -0.46 -2.53
N TYR A 142 -28.97 -1.05 -1.81
CA TYR A 142 -27.55 -0.74 -1.87
C TYR A 142 -26.73 -2.03 -1.92
N MET A 143 -25.75 -2.08 -2.81
CA MET A 143 -24.77 -3.15 -2.88
C MET A 143 -23.37 -2.53 -2.98
N ASN A 144 -22.42 -3.03 -2.21
CA ASN A 144 -21.03 -2.75 -2.41
C ASN A 144 -20.21 -4.03 -2.56
N GLN A 145 -19.10 -3.89 -3.25
CA GLN A 145 -18.16 -4.97 -3.47
C GLN A 145 -16.75 -4.41 -3.37
N SER A 146 -15.89 -5.09 -2.61
CA SER A 146 -14.46 -4.83 -2.58
C SER A 146 -13.67 -6.04 -3.09
N PHE A 147 -12.53 -5.72 -3.68
CA PHE A 147 -11.55 -6.70 -4.13
C PHE A 147 -10.15 -6.15 -3.88
N SER A 148 -9.35 -6.87 -3.12
CA SER A 148 -8.03 -6.40 -2.68
C SER A 148 -6.95 -6.40 -3.76
N GLY A 149 -7.19 -7.00 -4.93
CA GLY A 149 -6.16 -7.10 -5.96
C GLY A 149 -4.92 -7.87 -5.48
N ASN A 150 -3.77 -7.26 -5.67
CA ASN A 150 -2.47 -7.74 -5.18
C ASN A 150 -2.00 -7.03 -3.90
N THR A 151 -2.92 -6.47 -3.11
CA THR A 151 -2.61 -5.80 -1.84
C THR A 151 -1.78 -6.69 -0.93
N ARG A 152 -0.69 -6.13 -0.39
CA ARG A 152 0.27 -6.83 0.45
C ARG A 152 0.62 -6.03 1.70
N GLY A 153 0.97 -6.75 2.77
CA GLY A 153 1.58 -6.14 3.95
C GLY A 153 2.97 -5.57 3.60
N TYR A 154 3.25 -4.35 4.05
CA TYR A 154 4.48 -3.64 3.70
C TYR A 154 5.74 -4.37 4.18
N ASN A 155 5.70 -4.92 5.40
CA ASN A 155 6.89 -5.49 6.01
C ASN A 155 7.10 -6.99 5.72
N LEU A 156 6.03 -7.72 5.45
CA LEU A 156 6.07 -9.19 5.34
C LEU A 156 5.73 -9.69 3.95
N GLY A 157 5.34 -8.81 3.03
CA GLY A 157 4.91 -9.17 1.69
C GLY A 157 3.67 -10.11 1.65
N ASN A 158 3.08 -10.42 2.81
CA ASN A 158 1.95 -11.33 2.90
C ASN A 158 0.73 -10.75 2.17
N ARG A 159 0.14 -11.56 1.31
CA ARG A 159 -1.01 -11.15 0.52
C ARG A 159 -2.25 -10.97 1.39
N ILE A 160 -2.92 -9.83 1.22
CA ILE A 160 -4.20 -9.54 1.86
C ILE A 160 -5.31 -9.88 0.87
N ILE A 161 -6.19 -10.77 1.25
CA ILE A 161 -7.29 -11.20 0.40
C ILE A 161 -8.60 -10.66 0.98
N ASP A 162 -9.23 -9.75 0.25
CA ASP A 162 -10.60 -9.30 0.48
C ASP A 162 -11.40 -9.47 -0.81
N LYS A 163 -12.51 -10.20 -0.71
CA LYS A 163 -13.50 -10.39 -1.78
C LYS A 163 -14.88 -10.29 -1.15
N SER A 164 -15.19 -9.13 -0.61
CA SER A 164 -16.44 -8.93 0.11
C SER A 164 -17.54 -8.37 -0.80
N LYS A 165 -18.79 -8.77 -0.50
CA LYS A 165 -20.00 -8.22 -1.08
C LYS A 165 -20.99 -7.97 0.04
N ASN A 166 -21.49 -6.76 0.15
CA ASN A 166 -22.48 -6.38 1.14
C ASN A 166 -23.73 -5.84 0.45
N TYR A 167 -24.87 -6.20 0.99
CA TYR A 167 -26.18 -5.79 0.50
C TYR A 167 -26.97 -5.17 1.63
N ALA A 168 -27.70 -4.11 1.32
CA ALA A 168 -28.66 -3.51 2.23
C ALA A 168 -29.92 -3.16 1.48
N TYR A 169 -31.05 -3.42 2.12
CA TYR A 169 -32.37 -3.02 1.62
C TYR A 169 -33.14 -2.30 2.71
N GLN A 170 -33.77 -1.20 2.34
CA GLN A 170 -34.62 -0.41 3.21
C GLN A 170 -35.96 -0.16 2.52
N LEU A 171 -37.05 -0.34 3.26
CA LEU A 171 -38.40 0.06 2.86
C LEU A 171 -39.04 0.86 3.99
N GLN A 172 -39.61 2.00 3.67
CA GLN A 172 -40.23 2.89 4.64
C GLN A 172 -41.54 3.42 4.08
N HIS A 173 -42.55 3.54 4.93
CA HIS A 173 -43.80 4.22 4.66
C HIS A 173 -43.98 5.35 5.68
N ASN A 174 -44.28 6.57 5.20
CA ASN A 174 -44.52 7.78 6.02
C ASN A 174 -45.99 8.16 5.97
#